data_d56d9ae26829af4fa2019c371486975e
#
_entry.id   d56d9ae26829af4fa2019c371486975e
#
_cell.length_a   1.000
_cell.length_b   1.000
_cell.length_c   1.000
_cell.angle_alpha   90.00
_cell.angle_beta   90.00
_cell.angle_gamma   90.00
#
_symmetry.space_group_name_H-M   'P 1'
#
loop_
_entity.id
_entity.type
_entity.pdbx_description
1 polymer ?
#
loop_
_entity_poly.entity_id
_entity_poly.type
_entity_poly.pdbx_seq_one_letter_code
_entity_poly.pdbx_strand_id
1 'polypeptide(L)'
;LTDRIPALDLGIDPPTRNIMSRPPRIQEKSTIDKNMWMFIMFVGVVIMMGTVGIFNKFMSSGVDYARTMAFSTIVMFQMWNVFNSRTKDSIFSKDFWNNKWLLLAVVSSIILQLVVIYTPVSQFFSTVALRAVDGLWILGVSFSIVISVEMYKFVKARLKK
;
A
#
# COMPACT_ATOMS: atom_id res chain seq x y z
N LEU A 1 -4.01 -1.13 13.61
CA LEU A 1 -4.08 0.33 13.76
C LEU A 1 -3.52 1.06 12.55
N THR A 2 -2.38 0.62 12.00
CA THR A 2 -1.70 1.25 10.86
C THR A 2 -2.54 1.34 9.57
N ASP A 3 -3.50 0.45 9.39
CA ASP A 3 -4.34 0.37 8.18
C ASP A 3 -5.67 1.15 8.32
N ARG A 4 -6.13 1.36 9.56
CA ARG A 4 -7.42 2.00 9.82
C ARG A 4 -7.37 3.52 9.70
N ILE A 5 -6.25 4.15 10.07
CA ILE A 5 -6.10 5.60 10.02
C ILE A 5 -6.12 6.11 8.57
N PRO A 6 -5.33 5.54 7.63
CA PRO A 6 -5.42 5.91 6.23
C PRO A 6 -6.79 5.60 5.58
N ALA A 7 -7.47 4.53 6.03
CA ALA A 7 -8.79 4.18 5.51
C ALA A 7 -9.88 5.19 5.94
N LEU A 8 -9.82 5.69 7.19
CA LEU A 8 -10.71 6.75 7.68
C LEU A 8 -10.48 8.06 6.92
N ASP A 9 -9.22 8.39 6.63
CA ASP A 9 -8.85 9.61 5.93
C ASP A 9 -9.34 9.61 4.48
N LEU A 10 -9.30 8.44 3.81
CA LEU A 10 -9.91 8.28 2.49
C LEU A 10 -11.44 8.52 2.49
N GLY A 11 -12.12 8.29 3.61
CA GLY A 11 -13.55 8.58 3.77
C GLY A 11 -13.88 10.07 3.90
N ILE A 12 -12.90 10.89 4.31
CA ILE A 12 -13.02 12.34 4.49
C ILE A 12 -12.39 13.11 3.32
N ASP A 13 -11.81 12.40 2.35
CA ASP A 13 -11.12 13.01 1.20
C ASP A 13 -12.05 13.97 0.44
N PRO A 14 -11.62 15.20 0.14
CA PRO A 14 -12.44 16.17 -0.56
C PRO A 14 -12.85 15.64 -1.95
N PRO A 15 -14.08 15.96 -2.41
CA PRO A 15 -14.60 15.46 -3.67
C PRO A 15 -13.70 15.86 -4.84
N THR A 16 -13.43 14.90 -5.72
CA THR A 16 -12.64 15.15 -6.95
C THR A 16 -13.31 16.21 -7.81
N ARG A 17 -12.53 17.10 -8.41
CA ARG A 17 -13.00 18.05 -9.41
C ARG A 17 -13.82 17.30 -10.47
N ASN A 18 -14.97 17.82 -10.84
CA ASN A 18 -15.92 17.24 -11.81
C ASN A 18 -16.80 16.07 -11.31
N ILE A 19 -17.02 15.91 -10.00
CA ILE A 19 -17.95 14.87 -9.51
C ILE A 19 -19.39 15.14 -9.99
N MET A 20 -19.79 16.41 -10.14
CA MET A 20 -21.11 16.83 -10.57
C MET A 20 -21.34 16.69 -12.08
N SER A 21 -20.31 16.53 -12.88
CA SER A 21 -20.42 16.31 -14.34
C SER A 21 -20.57 14.84 -14.73
N ARG A 22 -20.55 13.92 -13.77
CA ARG A 22 -20.71 12.47 -14.01
C ARG A 22 -22.17 12.08 -13.81
N PRO A 23 -22.73 11.22 -14.69
CA PRO A 23 -24.08 10.70 -14.50
C PRO A 23 -24.16 9.92 -13.17
N PRO A 24 -25.35 9.93 -12.50
CA PRO A 24 -25.57 9.18 -11.27
C PRO A 24 -25.22 7.69 -11.46
N ARG A 25 -24.61 7.09 -10.45
CA ARG A 25 -24.27 5.66 -10.49
C ARG A 25 -25.57 4.84 -10.38
N ILE A 26 -25.86 4.00 -11.36
CA ILE A 26 -27.01 3.10 -11.33
C ILE A 26 -26.83 2.13 -10.15
N GLN A 27 -27.80 2.13 -9.22
CA GLN A 27 -27.74 1.38 -7.96
C GLN A 27 -27.77 -0.16 -8.12
N GLU A 28 -28.10 -0.68 -9.29
CA GLU A 28 -28.23 -2.12 -9.54
C GLU A 28 -26.90 -2.88 -9.72
N LYS A 29 -25.76 -2.20 -9.78
CA LYS A 29 -24.47 -2.88 -9.86
C LYS A 29 -23.94 -3.19 -8.48
N SER A 30 -23.65 -4.47 -8.22
CA SER A 30 -22.91 -4.95 -7.07
C SER A 30 -21.76 -3.99 -6.72
N THR A 31 -21.60 -3.69 -5.43
CA THR A 31 -20.55 -2.79 -4.92
C THR A 31 -19.16 -3.21 -5.39
N ILE A 32 -18.98 -4.51 -5.64
CA ILE A 32 -17.74 -5.11 -6.16
C ILE A 32 -18.01 -5.71 -7.53
N ASP A 33 -17.53 -5.04 -8.57
CA ASP A 33 -17.60 -5.53 -9.95
C ASP A 33 -16.49 -6.56 -10.21
N LYS A 34 -16.67 -7.46 -11.19
CA LYS A 34 -15.69 -8.49 -11.61
C LYS A 34 -14.29 -7.88 -11.87
N ASN A 35 -14.25 -6.71 -12.45
CA ASN A 35 -13.00 -5.97 -12.68
C ASN A 35 -12.32 -5.55 -11.38
N MET A 36 -13.10 -5.22 -10.35
CA MET A 36 -12.57 -4.86 -9.04
C MET A 36 -12.03 -6.09 -8.30
N TRP A 37 -12.72 -7.23 -8.41
CA TRP A 37 -12.24 -8.52 -7.90
C TRP A 37 -10.90 -8.90 -8.52
N MET A 38 -10.79 -8.79 -9.85
CA MET A 38 -9.55 -9.11 -10.57
C MET A 38 -8.39 -8.21 -10.14
N PHE A 39 -8.67 -6.92 -9.91
CA PHE A 39 -7.68 -5.97 -9.40
C PHE A 39 -7.22 -6.33 -7.98
N ILE A 40 -8.16 -6.64 -7.07
CA ILE A 40 -7.84 -7.04 -5.68
C ILE A 40 -6.97 -8.30 -5.67
N MET A 41 -7.33 -9.32 -6.45
CA MET A 41 -6.55 -10.56 -6.57
C MET A 41 -5.15 -10.29 -7.12
N PHE A 42 -5.03 -9.45 -8.15
CA PHE A 42 -3.74 -9.06 -8.72
C PHE A 42 -2.83 -8.38 -7.68
N VAL A 43 -3.36 -7.38 -6.97
CA VAL A 43 -2.62 -6.68 -5.91
C VAL A 43 -2.24 -7.64 -4.79
N GLY A 44 -3.15 -8.52 -4.36
CA GLY A 44 -2.89 -9.53 -3.34
C GLY A 44 -1.74 -10.47 -3.72
N VAL A 45 -1.70 -10.93 -4.96
CA VAL A 45 -0.61 -11.79 -5.47
C VAL A 45 0.73 -11.05 -5.46
N VAL A 46 0.76 -9.78 -5.87
CA VAL A 46 1.99 -8.96 -5.85
C VAL A 46 2.52 -8.81 -4.42
N ILE A 47 1.65 -8.49 -3.46
CA ILE A 47 2.02 -8.37 -2.05
C ILE A 47 2.53 -9.70 -1.51
N MET A 48 1.84 -10.79 -1.80
CA MET A 48 2.23 -12.14 -1.36
C MET A 48 3.62 -12.51 -1.88
N MET A 49 3.85 -12.37 -3.18
CA MET A 49 5.14 -12.72 -3.79
C MET A 49 6.28 -11.87 -3.25
N GLY A 50 6.07 -10.56 -3.09
CA GLY A 50 7.07 -9.66 -2.54
C GLY A 50 7.40 -9.99 -1.08
N THR A 51 6.40 -10.27 -0.27
CA THR A 51 6.56 -10.59 1.15
C THR A 51 7.27 -11.94 1.34
N VAL A 52 6.83 -12.98 0.62
CA VAL A 52 7.47 -14.31 0.67
C VAL A 52 8.88 -14.25 0.11
N GLY A 53 9.12 -13.48 -0.93
CA GLY A 53 10.45 -13.27 -1.50
C GLY A 53 11.43 -12.66 -0.49
N ILE A 54 11.01 -11.60 0.22
CA ILE A 54 11.80 -10.97 1.30
C ILE A 54 12.03 -11.96 2.44
N PHE A 55 10.98 -12.66 2.89
CA PHE A 55 11.10 -13.65 3.97
C PHE A 55 12.15 -14.72 3.64
N ASN A 56 12.05 -15.34 2.46
CA ASN A 56 12.98 -16.36 2.03
C ASN A 56 14.42 -15.85 1.88
N LYS A 57 14.58 -14.62 1.35
CA LYS A 57 15.90 -14.00 1.19
C LYS A 57 16.61 -13.81 2.51
N PHE A 58 15.89 -13.42 3.56
CA PHE A 58 16.49 -13.12 4.88
C PHE A 58 16.37 -14.27 5.87
N MET A 59 15.84 -15.43 5.44
CA MET A 59 15.72 -16.63 6.29
C MET A 59 17.06 -17.10 6.85
N SER A 60 18.14 -16.96 6.08
CA SER A 60 19.51 -17.29 6.51
C SER A 60 20.05 -16.39 7.63
N SER A 61 19.48 -15.19 7.78
CA SER A 61 19.86 -14.25 8.84
C SER A 61 19.11 -14.50 10.17
N GLY A 62 18.22 -15.48 10.20
CA GLY A 62 17.41 -15.87 11.34
C GLY A 62 15.92 -15.65 11.10
N VAL A 63 15.10 -16.52 11.70
CA VAL A 63 13.65 -16.53 11.48
C VAL A 63 13.00 -15.24 11.98
N ASP A 64 13.41 -14.73 13.13
CA ASP A 64 12.83 -13.50 13.71
C ASP A 64 13.20 -12.27 12.88
N TYR A 65 14.41 -12.26 12.32
CA TYR A 65 14.84 -11.23 11.37
C TYR A 65 14.01 -11.27 10.08
N ALA A 66 13.85 -12.44 9.49
CA ALA A 66 13.04 -12.63 8.29
C ALA A 66 11.57 -12.25 8.51
N ARG A 67 11.00 -12.57 9.69
CA ARG A 67 9.64 -12.15 10.07
C ARG A 67 9.51 -10.64 10.16
N THR A 68 10.47 -9.97 10.79
CA THR A 68 10.47 -8.51 10.93
C THR A 68 10.59 -7.85 9.55
N MET A 69 11.43 -8.38 8.67
CA MET A 69 11.55 -7.92 7.28
C MET A 69 10.25 -8.09 6.50
N ALA A 70 9.61 -9.26 6.58
CA ALA A 70 8.34 -9.54 5.92
C ALA A 70 7.20 -8.65 6.47
N PHE A 71 7.10 -8.50 7.79
CA PHE A 71 6.13 -7.63 8.44
C PHE A 71 6.28 -6.17 7.99
N SER A 72 7.50 -5.66 7.98
CA SER A 72 7.79 -4.30 7.54
C SER A 72 7.48 -4.10 6.05
N THR A 73 7.74 -5.12 5.24
CA THR A 73 7.42 -5.10 3.80
C THR A 73 5.92 -5.05 3.57
N ILE A 74 5.11 -5.82 4.32
CA ILE A 74 3.64 -5.78 4.23
C ILE A 74 3.12 -4.38 4.59
N VAL A 75 3.61 -3.78 5.68
CA VAL A 75 3.19 -2.43 6.09
C VAL A 75 3.52 -1.41 5.00
N MET A 76 4.71 -1.49 4.39
CA MET A 76 5.08 -0.58 3.30
C MET A 76 4.25 -0.82 2.03
N PHE A 77 3.90 -2.07 1.70
CA PHE A 77 2.97 -2.36 0.61
C PHE A 77 1.60 -1.72 0.84
N GLN A 78 1.08 -1.78 2.08
CA GLN A 78 -0.19 -1.15 2.44
C GLN A 78 -0.13 0.37 2.26
N MET A 79 0.97 1.02 2.68
CA MET A 79 1.15 2.46 2.50
C MET A 79 1.13 2.84 1.00
N TRP A 80 1.87 2.12 0.16
CA TRP A 80 1.82 2.33 -1.29
C TRP A 80 0.44 2.06 -1.88
N ASN A 81 -0.26 1.04 -1.39
CA ASN A 81 -1.59 0.69 -1.88
C ASN A 81 -2.64 1.75 -1.54
N VAL A 82 -2.54 2.43 -0.40
CA VAL A 82 -3.40 3.57 -0.05
C VAL A 82 -3.30 4.66 -1.13
N PHE A 83 -2.09 4.99 -1.56
CA PHE A 83 -1.87 5.96 -2.63
C PHE A 83 -2.44 5.47 -3.97
N ASN A 84 -2.26 4.20 -4.29
CA ASN A 84 -2.82 3.59 -5.51
C ASN A 84 -4.35 3.61 -5.56
N SER A 85 -4.99 3.44 -4.40
CA SER A 85 -6.46 3.36 -4.29
C SER A 85 -7.13 4.72 -4.44
N ARG A 86 -6.44 5.80 -4.06
CA ARG A 86 -6.97 7.17 -4.11
C ARG A 86 -7.10 7.69 -5.54
N THR A 87 -6.14 7.39 -6.39
CA THR A 87 -6.09 7.95 -7.75
C THR A 87 -6.59 6.95 -8.78
N LYS A 88 -7.66 7.29 -9.49
CA LYS A 88 -8.06 6.58 -10.72
C LYS A 88 -7.07 6.86 -11.86
N ASP A 89 -6.44 8.02 -11.82
CA ASP A 89 -5.35 8.46 -12.69
C ASP A 89 -3.99 8.08 -12.09
N SER A 90 -2.89 8.39 -12.74
CA SER A 90 -1.54 8.07 -12.24
C SER A 90 -1.25 8.71 -10.88
N ILE A 91 -0.51 7.99 -10.02
CA ILE A 91 -0.01 8.48 -8.72
C ILE A 91 0.83 9.76 -8.88
N PHE A 92 1.44 9.96 -10.05
CA PHE A 92 2.26 11.14 -10.34
C PHE A 92 1.45 12.41 -10.68
N SER A 93 0.11 12.39 -10.51
CA SER A 93 -0.72 13.59 -10.72
C SER A 93 -0.51 14.61 -9.60
N LYS A 94 -0.69 15.92 -9.96
CA LYS A 94 -0.53 17.03 -9.00
C LYS A 94 -1.47 16.95 -7.81
N ASP A 95 -2.58 16.22 -7.92
CA ASP A 95 -3.56 16.02 -6.86
C ASP A 95 -3.06 15.11 -5.73
N PHE A 96 -1.93 14.42 -5.94
CA PHE A 96 -1.28 13.59 -4.93
C PHE A 96 -0.89 14.39 -3.67
N TRP A 97 -0.33 15.57 -3.84
CA TRP A 97 0.18 16.40 -2.74
C TRP A 97 -0.88 17.27 -2.06
N ASN A 98 -2.11 17.29 -2.59
CA ASN A 98 -3.17 18.15 -2.08
C ASN A 98 -3.80 17.65 -0.78
N ASN A 99 -3.68 16.36 -0.45
CA ASN A 99 -4.22 15.85 0.81
C ASN A 99 -3.14 15.73 1.88
N LYS A 100 -3.02 16.78 2.70
CA LYS A 100 -2.06 16.82 3.82
C LYS A 100 -2.39 15.78 4.90
N TRP A 101 -3.67 15.44 5.08
CA TRP A 101 -4.12 14.47 6.06
C TRP A 101 -3.66 13.05 5.71
N LEU A 102 -3.75 12.69 4.43
CA LEU A 102 -3.25 11.40 3.96
C LEU A 102 -1.73 11.27 4.15
N LEU A 103 -0.98 12.33 3.83
CA LEU A 103 0.47 12.36 4.07
C LEU A 103 0.77 12.21 5.57
N LEU A 104 0.03 12.91 6.43
CA LEU A 104 0.17 12.80 7.87
C LEU A 104 -0.13 11.37 8.36
N ALA A 105 -1.19 10.74 7.86
CA ALA A 105 -1.55 9.37 8.20
C ALA A 105 -0.45 8.37 7.80
N VAL A 106 0.13 8.51 6.61
CA VAL A 106 1.24 7.65 6.16
C VAL A 106 2.49 7.88 6.99
N VAL A 107 2.86 9.13 7.24
CA VAL A 107 4.03 9.47 8.07
C VAL A 107 3.85 8.93 9.48
N SER A 108 2.67 9.11 10.09
CA SER A 108 2.39 8.58 11.43
C SER A 108 2.47 7.04 11.47
N SER A 109 2.02 6.36 10.42
CA SER A 109 2.12 4.90 10.30
C SER A 109 3.58 4.43 10.19
N ILE A 110 4.41 5.15 9.43
CA ILE A 110 5.85 4.86 9.33
C ILE A 110 6.54 5.08 10.69
N ILE A 111 6.24 6.18 11.37
CA ILE A 111 6.78 6.45 12.71
C ILE A 111 6.37 5.33 13.67
N LEU A 112 5.10 4.93 13.68
CA LEU A 112 4.62 3.83 14.53
C LEU A 112 5.36 2.52 14.22
N GLN A 113 5.60 2.23 12.94
CA GLN A 113 6.39 1.06 12.53
C GLN A 113 7.82 1.10 13.07
N LEU A 114 8.48 2.26 13.01
CA LEU A 114 9.81 2.43 13.58
C LEU A 114 9.80 2.27 15.12
N VAL A 115 8.79 2.80 15.79
CA VAL A 115 8.60 2.61 17.23
C VAL A 115 8.48 1.12 17.57
N VAL A 116 7.66 0.36 16.84
CA VAL A 116 7.50 -1.09 17.05
C VAL A 116 8.81 -1.86 16.86
N ILE A 117 9.67 -1.45 15.92
CA ILE A 117 10.92 -2.16 15.62
C ILE A 117 12.06 -1.77 16.57
N TYR A 118 12.19 -0.47 16.91
CA TYR A 118 13.39 0.05 17.58
C TYR A 118 13.19 0.41 19.06
N THR A 119 11.99 0.23 19.64
CA THR A 119 11.74 0.48 21.05
C THR A 119 11.50 -0.84 21.83
N PRO A 120 11.47 -0.82 23.18
CA PRO A 120 11.15 -2.01 23.98
C PRO A 120 9.82 -2.69 23.63
N VAL A 121 8.94 -2.01 22.91
CA VAL A 121 7.68 -2.56 22.36
C VAL A 121 7.94 -3.72 21.40
N SER A 122 9.14 -3.77 20.79
CA SER A 122 9.58 -4.87 19.92
C SER A 122 9.46 -6.24 20.56
N GLN A 123 9.63 -6.35 21.89
CA GLN A 123 9.50 -7.60 22.63
C GLN A 123 8.09 -8.17 22.57
N PHE A 124 7.05 -7.33 22.57
CA PHE A 124 5.65 -7.76 22.46
C PHE A 124 5.28 -8.24 21.06
N PHE A 125 5.98 -7.76 20.06
CA PHE A 125 5.73 -8.11 18.65
C PHE A 125 6.74 -9.13 18.11
N SER A 126 7.69 -9.58 18.95
CA SER A 126 8.80 -10.45 18.52
C SER A 126 9.53 -9.92 17.29
N THR A 127 9.71 -8.60 17.24
CA THR A 127 10.45 -7.92 16.17
C THR A 127 11.88 -7.68 16.61
N VAL A 128 12.80 -7.65 15.65
CA VAL A 128 14.23 -7.36 15.88
C VAL A 128 14.64 -6.12 15.10
N ALA A 129 15.64 -5.40 15.63
CA ALA A 129 16.15 -4.21 14.97
C ALA A 129 16.71 -4.54 13.58
N LEU A 130 16.26 -3.82 12.58
CA LEU A 130 16.69 -3.97 11.20
C LEU A 130 17.89 -3.06 10.89
N ARG A 131 18.76 -3.50 9.99
CA ARG A 131 19.84 -2.66 9.47
C ARG A 131 19.27 -1.62 8.51
N ALA A 132 19.80 -0.42 8.51
CA ALA A 132 19.35 0.66 7.61
C ALA A 132 19.40 0.25 6.12
N VAL A 133 20.41 -0.54 5.74
CA VAL A 133 20.55 -1.07 4.37
C VAL A 133 19.40 -1.99 3.98
N ASP A 134 18.86 -2.76 4.93
CA ASP A 134 17.77 -3.69 4.67
C ASP A 134 16.43 -2.94 4.49
N GLY A 135 16.34 -1.72 5.03
CA GLY A 135 15.25 -0.80 4.73
C GLY A 135 15.13 -0.48 3.23
N LEU A 136 16.24 -0.41 2.50
CA LEU A 136 16.23 -0.21 1.05
C LEU A 136 15.62 -1.40 0.31
N TRP A 137 15.81 -2.63 0.80
CA TRP A 137 15.15 -3.81 0.26
C TRP A 137 13.63 -3.75 0.46
N ILE A 138 13.19 -3.34 1.65
CA ILE A 138 11.77 -3.17 1.96
C ILE A 138 11.17 -2.12 1.02
N LEU A 139 11.80 -0.97 0.87
CA LEU A 139 11.34 0.10 -0.02
C LEU A 139 11.32 -0.35 -1.48
N GLY A 140 12.38 -0.97 -1.98
CA GLY A 140 12.47 -1.42 -3.36
C GLY A 140 11.42 -2.47 -3.72
N VAL A 141 11.26 -3.48 -2.86
CA VAL A 141 10.27 -4.54 -3.08
C VAL A 141 8.85 -3.99 -2.93
N SER A 142 8.57 -3.17 -1.91
CA SER A 142 7.23 -2.60 -1.74
C SER A 142 6.86 -1.61 -2.85
N PHE A 143 7.83 -0.89 -3.43
CA PHE A 143 7.59 0.00 -4.56
C PHE A 143 7.17 -0.75 -5.83
N SER A 144 7.47 -2.04 -5.95
CA SER A 144 7.02 -2.87 -7.08
C SER A 144 5.50 -2.86 -7.27
N ILE A 145 4.72 -2.65 -6.20
CA ILE A 145 3.26 -2.56 -6.28
C ILE A 145 2.83 -1.33 -7.08
N VAL A 146 3.55 -0.21 -6.94
CA VAL A 146 3.26 1.03 -7.69
C VAL A 146 3.42 0.76 -9.17
N ILE A 147 4.54 0.16 -9.56
CA ILE A 147 4.83 -0.19 -10.95
C ILE A 147 3.78 -1.16 -11.49
N SER A 148 3.47 -2.20 -10.73
CA SER A 148 2.49 -3.23 -11.13
C SER A 148 1.09 -2.66 -11.34
N VAL A 149 0.65 -1.77 -10.44
CA VAL A 149 -0.67 -1.13 -10.53
C VAL A 149 -0.73 -0.14 -11.69
N GLU A 150 0.32 0.65 -11.92
CA GLU A 150 0.38 1.56 -13.08
C GLU A 150 0.37 0.78 -14.40
N MET A 151 1.12 -0.32 -14.49
CA MET A 151 1.06 -1.22 -15.65
C MET A 151 -0.35 -1.80 -15.87
N TYR A 152 -1.01 -2.25 -14.79
CA TYR A 152 -2.39 -2.75 -14.87
C TYR A 152 -3.35 -1.68 -15.39
N LYS A 153 -3.26 -0.45 -14.89
CA LYS A 153 -4.07 0.70 -15.36
C LYS A 153 -3.82 0.98 -16.84
N PHE A 154 -2.56 0.98 -17.26
CA PHE A 154 -2.16 1.24 -18.64
C PHE A 154 -2.70 0.18 -19.61
N VAL A 155 -2.55 -1.10 -19.28
CA VAL A 155 -3.07 -2.21 -20.09
C VAL A 155 -4.60 -2.13 -20.19
N LYS A 156 -5.28 -1.88 -19.07
CA LYS A 156 -6.75 -1.73 -19.05
C LYS A 156 -7.24 -0.54 -19.87
N ALA A 157 -6.50 0.55 -19.89
CA ALA A 157 -6.84 1.72 -20.71
C ALA A 157 -6.70 1.42 -22.22
N ARG A 158 -5.74 0.57 -22.61
CA ARG A 158 -5.56 0.15 -24.01
C ARG A 158 -6.62 -0.86 -24.47
N LEU A 159 -7.06 -1.75 -23.59
CA LEU A 159 -8.09 -2.75 -23.92
C LEU A 159 -9.52 -2.17 -24.01
N LYS A 160 -9.71 -0.92 -23.56
CA LYS A 160 -11.00 -0.21 -23.66
C LYS A 160 -11.12 0.67 -24.92
N LYS A 161 -10.07 0.79 -25.70
CA LYS A 161 -10.06 1.41 -27.05
C LYS A 161 -10.30 0.35 -28.11
#